data_06d8e78d2c924c7442c8687766a6e1c0
#
_entry.id   06d8e78d2c924c7442c8687766a6e1c0
#
_cell.length_a   1.000
_cell.length_b   1.000
_cell.length_c   1.000
_cell.angle_alpha   90.00
_cell.angle_beta   90.00
_cell.angle_gamma   90.00
#
_symmetry.space_group_name_H-M   'P 1'
#
loop_
_entity.id
_entity.type
_entity.pdbx_description
1 polymer ?
#
loop_
_entity_poly.entity_id
_entity_poly.type
_entity_poly.pdbx_seq_one_letter_code
_entity_poly.pdbx_strand_id
1 'polypeptide(L)'
;MDASGTAYEPGTTRLLSFQDVRPRFADGSDSPRAYLERCLEIIALRDGEVRAFVATNPEGARRAADAAAARWKAGRPLGPLDGMPLGVKDLYETEDMPTGMGSPIYAGWESHRDAASVYALRRQAGVVVLGKTVTTEFGFSHPGPTTNPFDPARTPGGSSSGSAAAVGARMVPVAFGSQLMGSIIRPASYCGNYGYKPSYGALNRGGGHSSLSQSHLGLHAGSLADAWAVAFETSRLAGGDPGYPGIFGSGAELPPARPPRVLARLDGPGWEIADGAARDALGAYVERLRAAGVTVLSRRDHPGVAALEEAVAPCADNSMTIIGWELKWPLAAYREKGEGLLSRSIADRLAQWETITIEQYRRAVEIRNEMRRRHAVLRPAIEGFVGLPAPGVAPRGLASTGNPIMNVPSSTLGAPVFTVPLLAQEGMPLGVQIMGYPDGDEATCAIARWMDETRL
;
A
#
# COMPACT_ATOMS: atom_id res chain seq x y z
N MET A 1 -16.33 -20.18 -10.54
CA MET A 1 -15.02 -19.77 -9.97
C MET A 1 -14.82 -20.55 -8.70
N ASP A 2 -13.73 -21.30 -8.65
CA ASP A 2 -13.50 -22.27 -7.57
C ASP A 2 -13.23 -21.55 -6.25
N ALA A 3 -14.04 -21.84 -5.24
CA ALA A 3 -13.93 -21.29 -3.88
C ALA A 3 -12.92 -22.07 -3.01
N SER A 4 -12.22 -23.07 -3.61
CA SER A 4 -11.22 -23.85 -2.92
C SER A 4 -9.96 -23.01 -2.72
N GLY A 5 -9.44 -22.98 -1.50
CA GLY A 5 -8.17 -22.36 -1.12
C GLY A 5 -6.99 -23.01 -1.85
N THR A 6 -6.84 -22.69 -3.13
CA THR A 6 -5.71 -23.12 -3.93
C THR A 6 -4.46 -22.36 -3.48
N ALA A 7 -3.37 -23.08 -3.30
CA ALA A 7 -2.07 -22.52 -3.02
C ALA A 7 -1.74 -21.38 -4.01
N TYR A 8 -1.13 -20.32 -3.50
CA TYR A 8 -0.74 -19.20 -4.34
C TYR A 8 0.37 -19.64 -5.32
N GLU A 9 0.17 -19.34 -6.60
CA GLU A 9 1.15 -19.56 -7.64
C GLU A 9 1.43 -18.27 -8.42
N PRO A 10 2.67 -17.77 -8.42
CA PRO A 10 3.05 -16.60 -9.23
C PRO A 10 2.73 -16.84 -10.71
N GLY A 11 2.07 -15.87 -11.35
CA GLY A 11 1.74 -15.94 -12.78
C GLY A 11 0.46 -16.65 -13.13
N THR A 12 -0.09 -17.52 -12.28
CA THR A 12 -1.37 -18.18 -12.52
C THR A 12 -2.50 -17.61 -11.67
N THR A 13 -2.20 -17.17 -10.45
CA THR A 13 -3.19 -16.49 -9.59
C THR A 13 -3.58 -15.15 -10.22
N ARG A 14 -4.84 -15.06 -10.70
CA ARG A 14 -5.38 -13.84 -11.32
C ARG A 14 -6.16 -13.04 -10.29
N LEU A 15 -5.85 -11.75 -10.18
CA LEU A 15 -6.60 -10.77 -9.41
C LEU A 15 -7.60 -10.03 -10.31
N LEU A 16 -8.51 -9.25 -9.72
CA LEU A 16 -9.37 -8.36 -10.50
C LEU A 16 -8.55 -7.18 -11.02
N SER A 17 -8.69 -6.89 -12.32
CA SER A 17 -8.18 -5.66 -12.93
C SER A 17 -9.33 -4.90 -13.59
N PHE A 18 -9.48 -3.63 -13.25
CA PHE A 18 -10.46 -2.76 -13.89
C PHE A 18 -9.99 -2.31 -15.26
N GLN A 19 -8.68 -2.00 -15.40
CA GLN A 19 -8.14 -1.55 -16.67
C GLN A 19 -8.24 -2.62 -17.76
N ASP A 20 -8.16 -3.90 -17.42
CA ASP A 20 -8.34 -5.00 -18.37
C ASP A 20 -9.80 -5.12 -18.86
N VAL A 21 -10.77 -4.72 -18.05
CA VAL A 21 -12.20 -4.81 -18.38
C VAL A 21 -12.74 -3.52 -18.98
N ARG A 22 -12.16 -2.37 -18.67
CA ARG A 22 -12.58 -1.05 -19.14
C ARG A 22 -12.88 -0.95 -20.65
N PRO A 23 -12.10 -1.55 -21.56
CA PRO A 23 -12.41 -1.52 -23.01
C PRO A 23 -13.79 -2.08 -23.35
N ARG A 24 -14.28 -3.06 -22.58
CA ARG A 24 -15.61 -3.69 -22.78
C ARG A 24 -16.76 -2.78 -22.40
N PHE A 25 -16.51 -1.72 -21.60
CA PHE A 25 -17.53 -0.71 -21.31
C PHE A 25 -17.72 0.22 -22.51
N ALA A 26 -16.65 0.49 -23.27
CA ALA A 26 -16.70 1.32 -24.48
C ALA A 26 -17.43 0.60 -25.63
N ASP A 27 -17.26 -0.71 -25.78
CA ASP A 27 -17.94 -1.50 -26.82
C ASP A 27 -19.30 -2.06 -26.38
N GLY A 28 -19.66 -1.86 -25.11
CA GLY A 28 -20.96 -2.28 -24.55
C GLY A 28 -21.08 -3.77 -24.23
N SER A 29 -20.00 -4.56 -24.34
CA SER A 29 -20.01 -6.00 -24.00
C SER A 29 -19.95 -6.27 -22.50
N ASP A 30 -19.64 -5.24 -21.67
CA ASP A 30 -19.74 -5.25 -20.21
C ASP A 30 -20.18 -3.85 -19.74
N SER A 31 -20.37 -3.69 -18.41
CA SER A 31 -20.72 -2.39 -17.84
C SER A 31 -20.13 -2.22 -16.43
N PRO A 32 -19.93 -0.96 -15.96
CA PRO A 32 -19.57 -0.68 -14.58
C PRO A 32 -20.51 -1.32 -13.56
N ARG A 33 -21.82 -1.36 -13.85
CA ARG A 33 -22.81 -2.01 -12.98
C ARG A 33 -22.59 -3.52 -12.91
N ALA A 34 -22.42 -4.21 -14.02
CA ALA A 34 -22.18 -5.66 -14.02
C ALA A 34 -20.83 -6.01 -13.36
N TYR A 35 -19.80 -5.16 -13.55
CA TYR A 35 -18.52 -5.33 -12.86
C TYR A 35 -18.66 -5.18 -11.34
N LEU A 36 -19.41 -4.17 -10.87
CA LEU A 36 -19.70 -3.98 -9.45
C LEU A 36 -20.45 -5.19 -8.84
N GLU A 37 -21.48 -5.72 -9.54
CA GLU A 37 -22.22 -6.88 -9.01
C GLU A 37 -21.31 -8.11 -8.84
N ARG A 38 -20.36 -8.35 -9.75
CA ARG A 38 -19.35 -9.41 -9.57
C ARG A 38 -18.47 -9.18 -8.34
N CYS A 39 -18.11 -7.93 -8.04
CA CYS A 39 -17.41 -7.60 -6.79
C CYS A 39 -18.26 -7.89 -5.55
N LEU A 40 -19.52 -7.48 -5.57
CA LEU A 40 -20.47 -7.71 -4.46
C LEU A 40 -20.74 -9.21 -4.23
N GLU A 41 -20.85 -10.01 -5.29
CA GLU A 41 -20.96 -11.47 -5.20
C GLU A 41 -19.75 -12.10 -4.50
N ILE A 42 -18.54 -11.68 -4.85
CA ILE A 42 -17.32 -12.18 -4.22
C ILE A 42 -17.25 -11.74 -2.75
N ILE A 43 -17.65 -10.50 -2.44
CA ILE A 43 -17.73 -10.02 -1.05
C ILE A 43 -18.70 -10.89 -0.25
N ALA A 44 -19.90 -11.12 -0.77
CA ALA A 44 -20.91 -11.95 -0.11
C ALA A 44 -20.42 -13.40 0.13
N LEU A 45 -19.63 -13.93 -0.79
CA LEU A 45 -19.08 -15.30 -0.70
C LEU A 45 -17.91 -15.39 0.30
N ARG A 46 -17.04 -14.39 0.36
CA ARG A 46 -15.73 -14.52 1.03
C ARG A 46 -15.55 -13.66 2.27
N ASP A 47 -16.28 -12.53 2.41
CA ASP A 47 -15.98 -11.59 3.47
C ASP A 47 -16.38 -12.07 4.86
N GLY A 48 -17.27 -13.06 4.96
CA GLY A 48 -17.58 -13.76 6.22
C GLY A 48 -16.34 -14.42 6.86
N GLU A 49 -15.40 -14.91 6.06
CA GLU A 49 -14.14 -15.50 6.52
C GLU A 49 -13.00 -14.48 6.54
N VAL A 50 -12.83 -13.73 5.44
CA VAL A 50 -11.71 -12.79 5.27
C VAL A 50 -11.86 -11.56 6.15
N ARG A 51 -13.08 -11.07 6.37
CA ARG A 51 -13.39 -9.91 7.19
C ARG A 51 -12.55 -8.67 6.81
N ALA A 52 -12.56 -8.37 5.52
CA ALA A 52 -11.80 -7.26 4.95
C ALA A 52 -12.51 -5.92 5.10
N PHE A 53 -13.86 -5.91 5.20
CA PHE A 53 -14.66 -4.70 5.31
C PHE A 53 -15.22 -4.50 6.72
N VAL A 54 -15.20 -3.24 7.21
CA VAL A 54 -15.91 -2.82 8.43
C VAL A 54 -17.27 -2.22 8.13
N ALA A 55 -17.43 -1.65 6.93
CA ALA A 55 -18.69 -1.12 6.42
C ALA A 55 -18.71 -1.19 4.89
N THR A 56 -19.88 -1.43 4.31
CA THR A 56 -20.12 -1.33 2.87
C THR A 56 -21.38 -0.53 2.60
N ASN A 57 -21.44 0.15 1.44
CA ASN A 57 -22.64 0.85 0.97
C ASN A 57 -23.04 0.33 -0.42
N PRO A 58 -23.60 -0.90 -0.53
CA PRO A 58 -23.95 -1.50 -1.82
C PRO A 58 -24.95 -0.66 -2.62
N GLU A 59 -25.93 -0.05 -1.97
CA GLU A 59 -26.95 0.75 -2.64
C GLU A 59 -26.38 2.05 -3.20
N GLY A 60 -25.50 2.75 -2.44
CA GLY A 60 -24.76 3.91 -2.94
C GLY A 60 -23.85 3.54 -4.10
N ALA A 61 -23.13 2.41 -3.98
CA ALA A 61 -22.24 1.89 -5.02
C ALA A 61 -23.02 1.54 -6.31
N ARG A 62 -24.19 0.91 -6.18
CA ARG A 62 -25.06 0.59 -7.33
C ARG A 62 -25.52 1.86 -8.06
N ARG A 63 -25.98 2.86 -7.34
CA ARG A 63 -26.37 4.15 -7.96
C ARG A 63 -25.19 4.81 -8.69
N ALA A 64 -24.01 4.79 -8.10
CA ALA A 64 -22.82 5.36 -8.73
C ALA A 64 -22.39 4.57 -9.98
N ALA A 65 -22.46 3.25 -9.94
CA ALA A 65 -22.13 2.38 -11.07
C ALA A 65 -23.16 2.51 -12.22
N ASP A 66 -24.45 2.68 -11.91
CA ASP A 66 -25.51 2.95 -12.90
C ASP A 66 -25.27 4.30 -13.60
N ALA A 67 -24.90 5.33 -12.84
CA ALA A 67 -24.53 6.62 -13.41
C ALA A 67 -23.29 6.53 -14.32
N ALA A 68 -22.27 5.77 -13.92
CA ALA A 68 -21.10 5.49 -14.77
C ALA A 68 -21.49 4.71 -16.03
N ALA A 69 -22.31 3.67 -15.92
CA ALA A 69 -22.80 2.88 -17.06
C ALA A 69 -23.56 3.76 -18.07
N ALA A 70 -24.38 4.70 -17.61
CA ALA A 70 -25.06 5.67 -18.47
C ALA A 70 -24.07 6.58 -19.21
N ARG A 71 -22.99 7.04 -18.56
CA ARG A 71 -21.93 7.85 -19.18
C ARG A 71 -21.18 7.06 -20.25
N TRP A 72 -20.78 5.82 -19.96
CA TRP A 72 -20.12 4.94 -20.93
C TRP A 72 -21.01 4.69 -22.14
N LYS A 73 -22.29 4.36 -21.92
CA LYS A 73 -23.26 4.17 -23.02
C LYS A 73 -23.45 5.43 -23.88
N ALA A 74 -23.33 6.60 -23.28
CA ALA A 74 -23.41 7.88 -24.01
C ALA A 74 -22.08 8.30 -24.66
N GLY A 75 -21.01 7.49 -24.58
CA GLY A 75 -19.67 7.83 -25.10
C GLY A 75 -19.00 8.99 -24.36
N ARG A 76 -19.37 9.27 -23.11
CA ARG A 76 -18.89 10.40 -22.31
C ARG A 76 -18.45 9.98 -20.90
N PRO A 77 -17.54 8.99 -20.75
CA PRO A 77 -16.99 8.66 -19.45
C PRO A 77 -16.19 9.84 -18.88
N LEU A 78 -16.10 9.91 -17.55
CA LEU A 78 -15.30 10.94 -16.85
C LEU A 78 -13.81 10.72 -16.94
N GLY A 79 -13.38 9.56 -17.38
CA GLY A 79 -11.96 9.21 -17.53
C GLY A 79 -11.71 7.72 -17.35
N PRO A 80 -10.43 7.33 -17.18
CA PRO A 80 -10.02 5.93 -17.14
C PRO A 80 -10.50 5.16 -15.90
N LEU A 81 -11.02 5.85 -14.89
CA LEU A 81 -11.49 5.26 -13.64
C LEU A 81 -13.02 5.27 -13.48
N ASP A 82 -13.77 5.76 -14.48
CA ASP A 82 -15.21 5.95 -14.36
C ASP A 82 -15.95 4.61 -14.17
N GLY A 83 -16.52 4.43 -12.98
CA GLY A 83 -17.20 3.22 -12.56
C GLY A 83 -16.33 2.18 -11.83
N MET A 84 -15.05 2.47 -11.54
CA MET A 84 -14.16 1.56 -10.80
C MET A 84 -14.60 1.39 -9.35
N PRO A 85 -14.85 0.16 -8.85
CA PRO A 85 -15.05 -0.08 -7.42
C PRO A 85 -13.77 0.13 -6.62
N LEU A 86 -13.87 0.89 -5.52
CA LEU A 86 -12.75 1.23 -4.64
C LEU A 86 -13.08 0.90 -3.18
N GLY A 87 -12.17 0.17 -2.51
CA GLY A 87 -12.13 0.05 -1.07
C GLY A 87 -11.36 1.22 -0.44
N VAL A 88 -11.86 1.80 0.64
CA VAL A 88 -11.21 2.92 1.32
C VAL A 88 -10.79 2.50 2.73
N LYS A 89 -9.49 2.52 3.02
CA LYS A 89 -8.99 2.21 4.37
C LYS A 89 -9.67 3.08 5.41
N ASP A 90 -10.11 2.46 6.50
CA ASP A 90 -10.91 3.08 7.56
C ASP A 90 -10.13 4.09 8.44
N LEU A 91 -9.17 4.77 7.84
CA LEU A 91 -8.47 5.98 8.33
C LEU A 91 -8.81 7.22 7.49
N TYR A 92 -9.46 7.05 6.34
CA TYR A 92 -9.85 8.14 5.44
C TYR A 92 -11.36 8.33 5.49
N GLU A 93 -11.77 9.57 5.67
CA GLU A 93 -13.18 9.96 5.75
C GLU A 93 -13.90 9.67 4.44
N THR A 94 -15.15 9.19 4.57
CA THR A 94 -16.11 9.05 3.48
C THR A 94 -17.42 9.68 3.90
N GLU A 95 -18.10 10.39 2.99
CA GLU A 95 -19.32 11.16 3.29
C GLU A 95 -20.52 10.30 3.69
N ASP A 96 -20.51 9.03 3.31
CA ASP A 96 -21.65 8.11 3.33
C ASP A 96 -21.44 6.85 4.17
N MET A 97 -20.33 6.76 4.90
CA MET A 97 -20.03 5.65 5.81
C MET A 97 -19.22 6.12 7.02
N PRO A 98 -19.38 5.48 8.18
CA PRO A 98 -18.57 5.76 9.36
C PRO A 98 -17.07 5.61 9.09
N THR A 99 -16.26 6.34 9.85
CA THR A 99 -14.79 6.19 9.87
C THR A 99 -14.35 5.85 11.30
N GLY A 100 -14.22 4.53 11.58
CA GLY A 100 -14.00 4.01 12.93
C GLY A 100 -12.54 3.95 13.36
N MET A 101 -11.58 4.08 12.43
CA MET A 101 -10.13 4.08 12.69
C MET A 101 -9.63 2.84 13.44
N GLY A 102 -10.40 1.74 13.42
CA GLY A 102 -10.07 0.52 14.15
C GLY A 102 -10.13 0.67 15.68
N SER A 103 -10.80 1.71 16.21
CA SER A 103 -10.86 2.04 17.62
C SER A 103 -12.29 2.27 18.09
N PRO A 104 -12.66 1.79 19.31
CA PRO A 104 -13.97 2.07 19.89
C PRO A 104 -14.23 3.56 20.15
N ILE A 105 -13.19 4.40 20.20
CA ILE A 105 -13.30 5.85 20.36
C ILE A 105 -14.07 6.49 19.21
N TYR A 106 -13.98 5.91 18.01
CA TYR A 106 -14.62 6.40 16.80
C TYR A 106 -15.74 5.49 16.30
N ALA A 107 -16.23 4.56 17.13
CA ALA A 107 -17.35 3.69 16.77
C ALA A 107 -18.56 4.51 16.35
N GLY A 108 -19.03 4.31 15.11
CA GLY A 108 -20.18 5.02 14.53
C GLY A 108 -19.93 6.51 14.21
N TRP A 109 -18.69 7.01 14.30
CA TRP A 109 -18.40 8.39 13.96
C TRP A 109 -18.46 8.63 12.45
N GLU A 110 -19.24 9.64 12.04
CA GLU A 110 -19.41 10.06 10.66
C GLU A 110 -18.96 11.51 10.49
N SER A 111 -18.09 11.76 9.51
CA SER A 111 -17.62 13.08 9.17
C SER A 111 -18.57 13.82 8.21
N HIS A 112 -19.43 13.08 7.50
CA HIS A 112 -20.30 13.57 6.42
C HIS A 112 -19.54 14.30 5.31
N ARG A 113 -18.29 13.95 5.12
CA ARG A 113 -17.41 14.46 4.05
C ARG A 113 -16.44 13.39 3.59
N ASP A 114 -15.98 13.50 2.36
CA ASP A 114 -14.90 12.69 1.84
C ASP A 114 -13.52 13.29 2.18
N ALA A 115 -12.53 12.45 2.44
CA ALA A 115 -11.14 12.87 2.39
C ALA A 115 -10.77 13.36 0.97
N ALA A 116 -9.79 14.27 0.85
CA ALA A 116 -9.47 14.96 -0.40
C ALA A 116 -9.30 14.02 -1.61
N SER A 117 -8.52 12.94 -1.44
CA SER A 117 -8.30 11.93 -2.49
C SER A 117 -9.58 11.14 -2.81
N VAL A 118 -10.40 10.84 -1.81
CA VAL A 118 -11.70 10.14 -2.01
C VAL A 118 -12.68 11.06 -2.75
N TYR A 119 -12.79 12.32 -2.33
CA TYR A 119 -13.62 13.33 -2.97
C TYR A 119 -13.27 13.50 -4.46
N ALA A 120 -11.99 13.67 -4.74
CA ALA A 120 -11.52 13.85 -6.10
C ALA A 120 -11.87 12.66 -7.01
N LEU A 121 -11.62 11.44 -6.55
CA LEU A 121 -11.94 10.24 -7.31
C LEU A 121 -13.44 10.01 -7.46
N ARG A 122 -14.22 10.18 -6.39
CA ARG A 122 -15.68 10.00 -6.41
C ARG A 122 -16.35 11.03 -7.32
N ARG A 123 -16.03 12.32 -7.16
CA ARG A 123 -16.74 13.42 -7.81
C ARG A 123 -16.25 13.75 -9.20
N GLN A 124 -14.96 13.59 -9.44
CA GLN A 124 -14.36 14.05 -10.70
C GLN A 124 -13.95 12.90 -11.62
N ALA A 125 -13.61 11.71 -11.09
CA ALA A 125 -13.27 10.54 -11.87
C ALA A 125 -14.39 9.48 -11.95
N GLY A 126 -15.49 9.64 -11.20
CA GLY A 126 -16.61 8.70 -11.22
C GLY A 126 -16.34 7.35 -10.55
N VAL A 127 -15.34 7.28 -9.67
CA VAL A 127 -15.01 6.07 -8.91
C VAL A 127 -16.16 5.70 -7.96
N VAL A 128 -16.45 4.41 -7.87
CA VAL A 128 -17.49 3.84 -7.01
C VAL A 128 -16.89 3.47 -5.67
N VAL A 129 -17.06 4.30 -4.65
CA VAL A 129 -16.62 3.96 -3.28
C VAL A 129 -17.55 2.88 -2.73
N LEU A 130 -17.02 1.65 -2.59
CA LEU A 130 -17.81 0.48 -2.23
C LEU A 130 -17.92 0.27 -0.72
N GLY A 131 -16.83 0.50 0.01
CA GLY A 131 -16.78 0.21 1.43
C GLY A 131 -15.50 0.68 2.12
N LYS A 132 -15.55 0.61 3.46
CA LYS A 132 -14.45 0.90 4.37
C LYS A 132 -13.71 -0.39 4.70
N THR A 133 -12.42 -0.43 4.41
CA THR A 133 -11.60 -1.62 4.67
C THR A 133 -10.93 -1.55 6.04
N VAL A 134 -10.84 -2.71 6.71
CA VAL A 134 -10.26 -2.83 8.06
C VAL A 134 -8.87 -2.23 8.15
N THR A 135 -8.65 -1.45 9.19
CA THR A 135 -7.33 -0.97 9.62
C THR A 135 -6.99 -1.50 11.01
N THR A 136 -5.73 -1.53 11.37
CA THR A 136 -5.32 -1.63 12.76
C THR A 136 -5.68 -0.35 13.51
N GLU A 137 -5.78 -0.38 14.83
CA GLU A 137 -6.15 0.79 15.64
C GLU A 137 -5.25 1.99 15.32
N PHE A 138 -5.87 3.10 14.87
CA PHE A 138 -5.22 4.32 14.36
C PHE A 138 -4.14 4.09 13.30
N GLY A 139 -4.19 2.94 12.59
CA GLY A 139 -3.17 2.55 11.63
C GLY A 139 -1.86 2.09 12.30
N PHE A 140 -1.87 1.76 13.60
CA PHE A 140 -0.66 1.42 14.32
C PHE A 140 -0.47 -0.10 14.49
N SER A 141 -0.48 -0.65 15.70
CA SER A 141 -0.02 -2.03 15.93
C SER A 141 -1.10 -3.02 16.36
N HIS A 142 -2.24 -2.55 16.88
CA HIS A 142 -3.29 -3.46 17.34
C HIS A 142 -4.09 -4.03 16.16
N PRO A 143 -4.03 -5.36 15.88
CA PRO A 143 -4.66 -5.95 14.72
C PRO A 143 -6.20 -5.86 14.77
N GLY A 144 -6.81 -5.76 13.59
CA GLY A 144 -8.23 -5.97 13.39
C GLY A 144 -8.57 -7.46 13.13
N PRO A 145 -9.84 -7.77 12.80
CA PRO A 145 -10.33 -9.14 12.65
C PRO A 145 -9.96 -9.82 11.33
N THR A 146 -9.34 -9.10 10.40
CA THR A 146 -9.08 -9.60 9.03
C THR A 146 -8.13 -10.78 9.01
N THR A 147 -8.43 -11.77 8.17
CA THR A 147 -7.59 -12.94 7.91
C THR A 147 -6.92 -12.85 6.55
N ASN A 148 -5.89 -13.69 6.34
CA ASN A 148 -5.22 -13.77 5.03
C ASN A 148 -6.11 -14.48 4.01
N PRO A 149 -6.25 -13.97 2.76
CA PRO A 149 -7.13 -14.56 1.74
C PRO A 149 -6.70 -15.94 1.23
N PHE A 150 -5.47 -16.38 1.49
CA PHE A 150 -4.91 -17.68 1.08
C PHE A 150 -4.84 -18.70 2.23
N ASP A 151 -4.74 -18.23 3.48
CA ASP A 151 -4.74 -19.08 4.68
C ASP A 151 -5.34 -18.28 5.85
N PRO A 152 -6.60 -18.53 6.27
CA PRO A 152 -7.26 -17.77 7.33
C PRO A 152 -6.59 -17.92 8.71
N ALA A 153 -5.70 -18.90 8.89
CA ALA A 153 -4.88 -19.02 10.09
C ALA A 153 -3.67 -18.08 10.13
N ARG A 154 -3.45 -17.32 9.05
CA ARG A 154 -2.33 -16.38 8.93
C ARG A 154 -2.82 -14.93 8.93
N THR A 155 -1.94 -14.02 9.36
CA THR A 155 -2.20 -12.58 9.28
C THR A 155 -2.24 -12.11 7.82
N PRO A 156 -3.11 -11.15 7.45
CA PRO A 156 -3.03 -10.47 6.16
C PRO A 156 -1.93 -9.41 6.12
N GLY A 157 -1.23 -9.21 7.24
CA GLY A 157 -0.39 -8.03 7.44
C GLY A 157 -1.20 -6.84 7.94
N GLY A 158 -0.62 -5.65 7.85
CA GLY A 158 -1.24 -4.41 8.29
C GLY A 158 -0.25 -3.24 8.27
N SER A 159 -0.72 -2.02 8.61
CA SER A 159 -2.04 -1.67 9.13
C SER A 159 -3.17 -1.67 8.08
N SER A 160 -2.89 -1.69 6.77
CA SER A 160 -3.91 -1.78 5.70
C SER A 160 -4.37 -3.24 5.50
N SER A 161 -4.77 -3.92 6.58
CA SER A 161 -5.11 -5.35 6.60
C SER A 161 -6.28 -5.66 5.67
N GLY A 162 -7.41 -4.98 5.84
CA GLY A 162 -8.59 -5.18 5.00
C GLY A 162 -8.37 -4.78 3.54
N SER A 163 -7.60 -3.70 3.29
CA SER A 163 -7.31 -3.26 1.92
C SER A 163 -6.52 -4.31 1.13
N ALA A 164 -5.47 -4.86 1.73
CA ALA A 164 -4.67 -5.90 1.10
C ALA A 164 -5.47 -7.20 0.92
N ALA A 165 -6.23 -7.59 1.95
CA ALA A 165 -7.03 -8.81 1.93
C ALA A 165 -8.19 -8.71 0.92
N ALA A 166 -8.88 -7.58 0.81
CA ALA A 166 -9.96 -7.37 -0.15
C ALA A 166 -9.48 -7.52 -1.60
N VAL A 167 -8.32 -6.96 -1.94
CA VAL A 167 -7.73 -7.11 -3.27
C VAL A 167 -7.24 -8.54 -3.49
N GLY A 168 -6.50 -9.12 -2.54
CA GLY A 168 -6.02 -10.50 -2.63
C GLY A 168 -7.15 -11.53 -2.71
N ALA A 169 -8.29 -11.26 -2.06
CA ALA A 169 -9.50 -12.05 -2.13
C ALA A 169 -10.34 -11.80 -3.40
N ARG A 170 -9.94 -10.90 -4.29
CA ARG A 170 -10.67 -10.50 -5.52
C ARG A 170 -12.02 -9.82 -5.26
N MET A 171 -12.20 -9.17 -4.12
CA MET A 171 -13.42 -8.45 -3.77
C MET A 171 -13.52 -7.09 -4.47
N VAL A 172 -12.37 -6.42 -4.67
CA VAL A 172 -12.24 -5.15 -5.39
C VAL A 172 -10.96 -5.12 -6.20
N PRO A 173 -10.91 -4.37 -7.32
CA PRO A 173 -9.68 -4.21 -8.11
C PRO A 173 -8.64 -3.37 -7.39
N VAL A 174 -9.05 -2.37 -6.59
CA VAL A 174 -8.18 -1.44 -5.90
C VAL A 174 -8.72 -1.09 -4.51
N ALA A 175 -7.82 -0.89 -3.58
CA ALA A 175 -8.14 -0.33 -2.27
C ALA A 175 -7.07 0.68 -1.83
N PHE A 176 -7.50 1.81 -1.23
CA PHE A 176 -6.61 2.74 -0.55
C PHE A 176 -6.00 2.09 0.70
N GLY A 177 -4.71 2.32 0.88
CA GLY A 177 -3.96 1.98 2.07
C GLY A 177 -3.17 3.19 2.59
N SER A 178 -2.54 3.03 3.73
CA SER A 178 -1.58 4.01 4.24
C SER A 178 -0.32 3.31 4.73
N GLN A 179 0.82 3.98 4.63
CA GLN A 179 2.07 3.43 5.17
C GLN A 179 2.84 4.46 5.98
N LEU A 180 3.14 4.08 7.20
CA LEU A 180 4.01 4.81 8.10
C LEU A 180 5.40 4.14 8.19
N MET A 181 5.40 2.80 8.31
CA MET A 181 6.60 1.97 8.35
C MET A 181 6.60 0.90 7.24
N GLY A 182 5.54 0.10 7.10
CA GLY A 182 5.45 -0.99 6.14
C GLY A 182 4.02 -1.39 5.77
N SER A 183 3.06 -0.52 6.01
CA SER A 183 1.63 -0.88 6.04
C SER A 183 0.93 -0.93 4.67
N ILE A 184 1.64 -0.78 3.56
CA ILE A 184 1.18 -1.07 2.19
C ILE A 184 1.98 -2.24 1.63
N ILE A 185 3.29 -2.12 1.65
CA ILE A 185 4.21 -3.01 0.94
C ILE A 185 4.22 -4.42 1.55
N ARG A 186 4.27 -4.53 2.89
CA ARG A 186 4.22 -5.82 3.58
C ARG A 186 2.89 -6.55 3.40
N PRO A 187 1.70 -5.95 3.71
CA PRO A 187 0.43 -6.65 3.50
C PRO A 187 0.16 -6.96 2.02
N ALA A 188 0.64 -6.16 1.06
CA ALA A 188 0.57 -6.50 -0.36
C ALA A 188 1.32 -7.80 -0.66
N SER A 189 2.54 -7.97 -0.13
CA SER A 189 3.31 -9.20 -0.25
C SER A 189 2.58 -10.40 0.35
N TYR A 190 2.02 -10.25 1.57
CA TYR A 190 1.32 -11.32 2.28
C TYR A 190 0.01 -11.75 1.61
N CYS A 191 -0.67 -10.82 0.94
CA CYS A 191 -1.94 -11.05 0.26
C CYS A 191 -1.82 -11.19 -1.27
N GLY A 192 -0.59 -11.33 -1.81
CA GLY A 192 -0.34 -11.63 -3.21
C GLY A 192 -0.85 -10.59 -4.19
N ASN A 193 -0.86 -9.31 -3.83
CA ASN A 193 -1.30 -8.22 -4.69
C ASN A 193 -0.20 -7.17 -4.94
N TYR A 194 -0.47 -6.24 -5.87
CA TYR A 194 0.43 -5.14 -6.17
C TYR A 194 0.24 -4.05 -5.12
N GLY A 195 1.31 -3.78 -4.34
CA GLY A 195 1.35 -2.67 -3.41
C GLY A 195 2.08 -1.48 -4.04
N TYR A 196 1.49 -0.30 -3.99
CA TYR A 196 2.15 0.92 -4.42
C TYR A 196 2.14 1.97 -3.32
N LYS A 197 3.32 2.30 -2.83
CA LYS A 197 3.59 3.43 -1.94
C LYS A 197 4.27 4.53 -2.76
N PRO A 198 3.57 5.63 -3.10
CA PRO A 198 4.15 6.73 -3.85
C PRO A 198 5.26 7.47 -3.10
N SER A 199 5.92 8.40 -3.77
CA SER A 199 6.78 9.40 -3.16
C SER A 199 6.06 10.11 -2.03
N TYR A 200 6.80 10.52 -0.98
CA TYR A 200 6.20 11.21 0.16
C TYR A 200 5.52 12.51 -0.29
N GLY A 201 4.29 12.68 0.17
CA GLY A 201 3.47 13.84 -0.18
C GLY A 201 2.86 13.82 -1.58
N ALA A 202 3.12 12.80 -2.41
CA ALA A 202 2.63 12.76 -3.78
C ALA A 202 1.11 12.59 -3.93
N LEU A 203 0.43 12.04 -2.92
CA LEU A 203 -1.02 11.95 -2.84
C LEU A 203 -1.55 12.74 -1.65
N ASN A 204 -2.61 13.52 -1.86
CA ASN A 204 -3.21 14.37 -0.85
C ASN A 204 -3.89 13.54 0.25
N ARG A 205 -3.46 13.72 1.50
CA ARG A 205 -3.96 13.03 2.70
C ARG A 205 -4.99 13.84 3.50
N GLY A 206 -5.42 14.98 3.00
CA GLY A 206 -6.41 15.84 3.65
C GLY A 206 -7.71 15.11 3.97
N GLY A 207 -8.22 15.24 5.20
CA GLY A 207 -9.36 14.45 5.68
C GLY A 207 -9.01 13.01 6.06
N GLY A 208 -7.72 12.70 6.21
CA GLY A 208 -7.23 11.45 6.77
C GLY A 208 -6.61 11.66 8.16
N HIS A 209 -6.62 10.62 9.00
CA HIS A 209 -6.06 10.66 10.36
C HIS A 209 -4.60 10.25 10.43
N SER A 210 -3.83 10.50 9.38
CA SER A 210 -2.46 10.02 9.21
C SER A 210 -1.55 11.09 8.61
N SER A 211 -1.65 12.33 9.13
CA SER A 211 -0.90 13.49 8.63
C SER A 211 0.54 13.61 9.16
N LEU A 212 1.19 12.49 9.45
CA LEU A 212 2.54 12.47 10.01
C LEU A 212 3.61 12.70 8.93
N SER A 213 4.79 13.19 9.35
CA SER A 213 5.89 13.55 8.45
C SER A 213 6.58 12.37 7.74
N GLN A 214 6.09 11.14 7.98
CA GLN A 214 6.54 9.91 7.34
C GLN A 214 5.39 9.06 6.78
N SER A 215 4.14 9.52 6.93
CA SER A 215 2.97 8.78 6.45
C SER A 215 2.76 8.98 4.95
N HIS A 216 2.28 7.94 4.28
CA HIS A 216 1.96 7.94 2.85
C HIS A 216 0.53 7.41 2.65
N LEU A 217 -0.25 8.04 1.79
CA LEU A 217 -1.38 7.40 1.14
C LEU A 217 -0.83 6.54 0.00
N GLY A 218 -1.39 5.36 -0.21
CA GLY A 218 -1.02 4.49 -1.33
C GLY A 218 -2.06 3.41 -1.57
N LEU A 219 -1.69 2.38 -2.31
CA LEU A 219 -2.63 1.50 -2.96
C LEU A 219 -2.28 0.02 -2.79
N HIS A 220 -3.31 -0.79 -2.70
CA HIS A 220 -3.32 -2.21 -3.04
C HIS A 220 -4.13 -2.37 -4.32
N ALA A 221 -3.62 -3.10 -5.29
CA ALA A 221 -4.29 -3.26 -6.58
C ALA A 221 -4.13 -4.67 -7.15
N GLY A 222 -5.06 -5.05 -8.01
CA GLY A 222 -5.00 -6.32 -8.73
C GLY A 222 -4.08 -6.30 -9.96
N SER A 223 -3.65 -5.11 -10.38
CA SER A 223 -2.68 -4.91 -11.45
C SER A 223 -1.86 -3.64 -11.26
N LEU A 224 -0.68 -3.56 -11.90
CA LEU A 224 0.11 -2.33 -11.93
C LEU A 224 -0.63 -1.21 -12.67
N ALA A 225 -1.41 -1.56 -13.70
CA ALA A 225 -2.20 -0.60 -14.46
C ALA A 225 -3.25 0.09 -13.59
N ASP A 226 -3.96 -0.67 -12.74
CA ASP A 226 -4.91 -0.11 -11.78
C ASP A 226 -4.22 0.73 -10.72
N ALA A 227 -3.10 0.26 -10.16
CA ALA A 227 -2.34 1.00 -9.14
C ALA A 227 -1.85 2.35 -9.68
N TRP A 228 -1.27 2.36 -10.88
CA TRP A 228 -0.77 3.57 -11.51
C TRP A 228 -1.90 4.54 -11.87
N ALA A 229 -2.94 4.06 -12.57
CA ALA A 229 -4.05 4.90 -13.01
C ALA A 229 -4.74 5.60 -11.83
N VAL A 230 -5.01 4.87 -10.73
CA VAL A 230 -5.63 5.46 -9.53
C VAL A 230 -4.72 6.48 -8.85
N ALA A 231 -3.43 6.18 -8.70
CA ALA A 231 -2.49 7.12 -8.09
C ALA A 231 -2.31 8.38 -8.94
N PHE A 232 -2.12 8.23 -10.25
CA PHE A 232 -1.96 9.35 -11.16
C PHE A 232 -3.19 10.26 -11.19
N GLU A 233 -4.40 9.69 -11.35
CA GLU A 233 -5.66 10.45 -11.34
C GLU A 233 -5.93 11.10 -9.98
N THR A 234 -5.64 10.41 -8.87
CA THR A 234 -5.73 11.01 -7.53
C THR A 234 -4.83 12.24 -7.43
N SER A 235 -3.58 12.10 -7.84
CA SER A 235 -2.61 13.21 -7.83
C SER A 235 -3.01 14.34 -8.76
N ARG A 236 -3.49 14.03 -9.98
CA ARG A 236 -3.93 15.03 -10.97
C ARG A 236 -5.13 15.83 -10.48
N LEU A 237 -6.08 15.20 -9.78
CA LEU A 237 -7.35 15.80 -9.38
C LEU A 237 -7.30 16.45 -7.99
N ALA A 238 -6.59 15.86 -7.03
CA ALA A 238 -6.48 16.36 -5.65
C ALA A 238 -5.14 17.06 -5.35
N GLY A 239 -4.16 16.93 -6.25
CA GLY A 239 -2.79 17.36 -5.98
C GLY A 239 -2.05 16.43 -5.02
N GLY A 240 -0.85 16.84 -4.61
CA GLY A 240 -0.14 16.27 -3.47
C GLY A 240 -0.59 16.89 -2.15
N ASP A 241 0.07 16.49 -1.06
CA ASP A 241 -0.03 17.20 0.21
C ASP A 241 0.41 18.67 0.05
N PRO A 242 -0.04 19.58 0.92
CA PRO A 242 0.40 20.96 0.87
C PRO A 242 1.93 21.08 0.82
N GLY A 243 2.45 21.75 -0.22
CA GLY A 243 3.88 21.92 -0.46
C GLY A 243 4.52 20.81 -1.32
N TYR A 244 3.75 19.82 -1.78
CA TYR A 244 4.22 18.77 -2.68
C TYR A 244 3.50 18.82 -4.03
N PRO A 245 4.24 18.62 -5.17
CA PRO A 245 3.69 18.82 -6.50
C PRO A 245 2.74 17.70 -6.97
N GLY A 246 2.73 16.56 -6.29
CA GLY A 246 2.03 15.36 -6.75
C GLY A 246 2.94 14.38 -7.48
N ILE A 247 2.35 13.46 -8.26
CA ILE A 247 3.09 12.48 -9.06
C ILE A 247 3.47 13.11 -10.40
N PHE A 248 4.77 13.05 -10.72
CA PHE A 248 5.25 13.35 -12.07
C PHE A 248 5.05 12.11 -12.96
N GLY A 249 4.43 12.31 -14.13
CA GLY A 249 4.18 11.24 -15.08
C GLY A 249 3.52 11.76 -16.36
N SER A 250 3.56 10.94 -17.40
CA SER A 250 3.05 11.29 -18.73
C SER A 250 1.52 11.13 -18.87
N GLY A 251 0.88 10.39 -17.97
CA GLY A 251 -0.56 10.15 -17.99
C GLY A 251 -1.01 9.00 -17.08
N ALA A 252 -2.31 8.72 -17.12
CA ALA A 252 -2.92 7.64 -16.30
C ALA A 252 -2.70 6.24 -16.91
N GLU A 253 -2.27 6.13 -18.16
CA GLU A 253 -1.91 4.85 -18.79
C GLU A 253 -0.61 4.32 -18.15
N LEU A 254 -0.54 3.00 -17.99
CA LEU A 254 0.63 2.36 -17.39
C LEU A 254 1.90 2.70 -18.18
N PRO A 255 2.95 3.27 -17.58
CA PRO A 255 4.19 3.60 -18.25
C PRO A 255 4.76 2.41 -19.02
N PRO A 256 5.41 2.60 -20.18
CA PRO A 256 6.05 1.51 -20.91
C PRO A 256 7.05 0.76 -20.04
N ALA A 257 7.08 -0.56 -20.16
CA ALA A 257 8.06 -1.40 -19.47
C ALA A 257 9.49 -0.95 -19.83
N ARG A 258 10.34 -0.78 -18.82
CA ARG A 258 11.71 -0.34 -19.01
C ARG A 258 12.67 -1.27 -18.25
N PRO A 259 13.49 -2.07 -18.97
CA PRO A 259 14.52 -2.85 -18.32
C PRO A 259 15.54 -1.90 -17.66
N PRO A 260 15.83 -2.08 -16.36
CA PRO A 260 16.90 -1.31 -15.72
C PRO A 260 18.26 -1.82 -16.16
N ARG A 261 19.25 -0.91 -16.25
CA ARG A 261 20.65 -1.29 -16.48
C ARG A 261 21.36 -1.64 -15.19
N VAL A 262 21.15 -0.84 -14.17
CA VAL A 262 21.81 -0.99 -12.86
C VAL A 262 20.79 -0.87 -11.75
N LEU A 263 20.63 -1.94 -10.99
CA LEU A 263 19.92 -1.96 -9.72
C LEU A 263 20.91 -2.20 -8.56
N ALA A 264 20.52 -1.87 -7.35
CA ALA A 264 21.19 -2.36 -6.16
C ALA A 264 20.26 -3.28 -5.35
N ARG A 265 20.81 -4.34 -4.79
CA ARG A 265 20.13 -5.10 -3.75
C ARG A 265 20.30 -4.37 -2.43
N LEU A 266 19.18 -4.02 -1.79
CA LEU A 266 19.17 -3.41 -0.48
C LEU A 266 18.72 -4.44 0.55
N ASP A 267 19.66 -4.95 1.33
CA ASP A 267 19.38 -5.93 2.38
C ASP A 267 18.77 -5.24 3.61
N GLY A 268 19.31 -4.12 4.02
CA GLY A 268 18.80 -3.30 5.11
C GLY A 268 18.77 -4.00 6.48
N PRO A 269 18.17 -3.36 7.49
CA PRO A 269 18.19 -3.88 8.87
C PRO A 269 17.33 -5.13 9.08
N GLY A 270 16.48 -5.49 8.11
CA GLY A 270 15.63 -6.68 8.18
C GLY A 270 16.27 -7.97 7.66
N TRP A 271 17.42 -7.88 7.01
CA TRP A 271 18.02 -9.03 6.34
C TRP A 271 18.37 -10.18 7.29
N GLU A 272 18.90 -9.85 8.47
CA GLU A 272 19.34 -10.85 9.45
C GLU A 272 18.16 -11.65 10.06
N ILE A 273 16.98 -11.05 10.09
CA ILE A 273 15.78 -11.70 10.62
C ILE A 273 14.87 -12.26 9.53
N ALA A 274 15.26 -12.16 8.27
CA ALA A 274 14.52 -12.74 7.16
C ALA A 274 14.66 -14.27 7.14
N ASP A 275 13.59 -14.97 6.77
CA ASP A 275 13.59 -16.42 6.61
C ASP A 275 14.64 -16.83 5.58
N GLY A 276 15.36 -17.93 5.85
CA GLY A 276 16.37 -18.47 4.94
C GLY A 276 15.82 -18.70 3.53
N ALA A 277 14.66 -19.36 3.45
CA ALA A 277 14.00 -19.62 2.17
C ALA A 277 13.58 -18.34 1.42
N ALA A 278 13.16 -17.28 2.13
CA ALA A 278 12.87 -15.99 1.50
C ALA A 278 14.14 -15.31 0.97
N ARG A 279 15.26 -15.39 1.72
CA ARG A 279 16.57 -14.89 1.26
C ARG A 279 17.06 -15.65 0.03
N ASP A 280 16.90 -16.96 0.01
CA ASP A 280 17.29 -17.81 -1.12
C ASP A 280 16.43 -17.52 -2.35
N ALA A 281 15.12 -17.34 -2.18
CA ALA A 281 14.20 -16.97 -3.26
C ALA A 281 14.54 -15.60 -3.87
N LEU A 282 14.85 -14.59 -3.04
CA LEU A 282 15.33 -13.29 -3.54
C LEU A 282 16.69 -13.44 -4.23
N GLY A 283 17.60 -14.24 -3.66
CA GLY A 283 18.91 -14.51 -4.26
C GLY A 283 18.77 -15.10 -5.65
N ALA A 284 17.94 -16.14 -5.80
CA ALA A 284 17.63 -16.74 -7.09
C ALA A 284 17.00 -15.74 -8.08
N TYR A 285 16.11 -14.87 -7.60
CA TYR A 285 15.54 -13.80 -8.43
C TYR A 285 16.60 -12.80 -8.89
N VAL A 286 17.52 -12.40 -8.03
CA VAL A 286 18.65 -11.51 -8.39
C VAL A 286 19.54 -12.15 -9.46
N GLU A 287 19.82 -13.47 -9.37
CA GLU A 287 20.58 -14.16 -10.43
C GLU A 287 19.82 -14.16 -11.77
N ARG A 288 18.49 -14.29 -11.77
CA ARG A 288 17.69 -14.16 -13.00
C ARG A 288 17.74 -12.75 -13.59
N LEU A 289 17.73 -11.70 -12.74
CA LEU A 289 17.94 -10.32 -13.20
C LEU A 289 19.30 -10.16 -13.88
N ARG A 290 20.36 -10.74 -13.30
CA ARG A 290 21.72 -10.72 -13.88
C ARG A 290 21.77 -11.46 -15.21
N ALA A 291 21.15 -12.62 -15.29
CA ALA A 291 21.05 -13.39 -16.53
C ALA A 291 20.27 -12.65 -17.65
N ALA A 292 19.32 -11.80 -17.26
CA ALA A 292 18.59 -10.88 -18.17
C ALA A 292 19.39 -9.63 -18.54
N GLY A 293 20.65 -9.50 -18.13
CA GLY A 293 21.52 -8.37 -18.48
C GLY A 293 21.49 -7.18 -17.51
N VAL A 294 20.81 -7.31 -16.36
CA VAL A 294 20.78 -6.24 -15.35
C VAL A 294 22.01 -6.36 -14.44
N THR A 295 22.77 -5.29 -14.30
CA THR A 295 23.79 -5.21 -13.25
C THR A 295 23.11 -5.02 -11.89
N VAL A 296 23.27 -6.00 -10.98
CA VAL A 296 22.73 -5.90 -9.61
C VAL A 296 23.89 -5.79 -8.62
N LEU A 297 24.10 -4.59 -8.11
CA LEU A 297 25.13 -4.25 -7.13
C LEU A 297 24.66 -4.61 -5.71
N SER A 298 25.61 -4.84 -4.81
CA SER A 298 25.36 -5.01 -3.38
C SER A 298 26.30 -4.11 -2.57
N ARG A 299 26.16 -4.12 -1.26
CA ARG A 299 27.13 -3.46 -0.36
C ARG A 299 28.58 -3.89 -0.55
N ARG A 300 28.81 -5.09 -1.11
CA ARG A 300 30.16 -5.62 -1.38
C ARG A 300 30.74 -5.04 -2.65
N ASP A 301 29.89 -4.66 -3.60
CA ASP A 301 30.30 -4.21 -4.94
C ASP A 301 30.39 -2.69 -5.05
N HIS A 302 29.66 -1.96 -4.20
CA HIS A 302 29.55 -0.52 -4.32
C HIS A 302 29.57 0.20 -2.96
N PRO A 303 30.59 1.05 -2.69
CA PRO A 303 30.76 1.69 -1.37
C PRO A 303 29.59 2.61 -0.98
N GLY A 304 28.92 3.23 -1.96
CA GLY A 304 27.75 4.06 -1.71
C GLY A 304 26.51 3.23 -1.27
N VAL A 305 26.37 1.98 -1.74
CA VAL A 305 25.34 1.07 -1.27
C VAL A 305 25.64 0.65 0.19
N ALA A 306 26.89 0.33 0.50
CA ALA A 306 27.31 0.06 1.86
C ALA A 306 27.03 1.24 2.80
N ALA A 307 27.41 2.46 2.39
CA ALA A 307 27.14 3.66 3.16
C ALA A 307 25.66 3.98 3.35
N LEU A 308 24.80 3.65 2.36
CA LEU A 308 23.36 3.76 2.51
C LEU A 308 22.82 2.74 3.51
N GLU A 309 23.24 1.47 3.43
CA GLU A 309 22.81 0.42 4.37
C GLU A 309 23.22 0.75 5.82
N GLU A 310 24.42 1.25 6.02
CA GLU A 310 24.88 1.75 7.33
C GLU A 310 24.01 2.92 7.83
N ALA A 311 23.69 3.86 6.96
CA ALA A 311 22.86 5.00 7.33
C ALA A 311 21.44 4.58 7.72
N VAL A 312 20.82 3.62 7.00
CA VAL A 312 19.45 3.16 7.28
C VAL A 312 19.37 2.10 8.39
N ALA A 313 20.50 1.58 8.89
CA ALA A 313 20.49 0.60 9.96
C ALA A 313 19.64 1.01 11.17
N PRO A 314 19.70 2.26 11.70
CA PRO A 314 18.88 2.70 12.82
C PRO A 314 17.48 3.20 12.42
N CYS A 315 17.02 2.99 11.17
CA CYS A 315 15.80 3.62 10.66
C CYS A 315 14.53 3.26 11.44
N ALA A 316 14.45 2.06 12.03
CA ALA A 316 13.29 1.62 12.80
C ALA A 316 13.13 2.45 14.09
N ASP A 317 14.16 2.51 14.92
CA ASP A 317 14.15 3.25 16.18
C ASP A 317 14.04 4.76 15.92
N ASN A 318 14.75 5.26 14.91
CA ASN A 318 14.67 6.63 14.48
C ASN A 318 13.25 7.03 14.03
N SER A 319 12.60 6.17 13.25
CA SER A 319 11.19 6.36 12.83
C SER A 319 10.26 6.33 14.03
N MET A 320 10.46 5.41 14.99
CA MET A 320 9.62 5.34 16.20
C MET A 320 9.74 6.60 17.06
N THR A 321 10.91 7.23 17.12
CA THR A 321 11.09 8.53 17.81
C THR A 321 10.30 9.63 17.10
N ILE A 322 10.39 9.72 15.75
CA ILE A 322 9.65 10.72 14.98
C ILE A 322 8.15 10.52 15.12
N ILE A 323 7.68 9.29 14.90
CA ILE A 323 6.26 8.92 14.97
C ILE A 323 5.72 9.18 16.37
N GLY A 324 6.45 8.77 17.39
CA GLY A 324 6.04 8.93 18.78
C GLY A 324 5.89 10.40 19.17
N TRP A 325 6.82 11.26 18.77
CA TRP A 325 6.69 12.70 18.99
C TRP A 325 5.47 13.30 18.30
N GLU A 326 5.22 12.91 17.03
CA GLU A 326 4.14 13.44 16.22
C GLU A 326 2.75 12.92 16.63
N LEU A 327 2.67 11.70 17.20
CA LEU A 327 1.41 11.06 17.63
C LEU A 327 1.08 11.27 19.10
N LYS A 328 2.01 11.64 19.95
CA LYS A 328 1.75 11.67 21.40
C LYS A 328 0.57 12.59 21.78
N TRP A 329 0.42 13.75 21.16
CA TRP A 329 -0.66 14.65 21.51
C TRP A 329 -2.05 14.16 21.05
N PRO A 330 -2.28 13.68 19.81
CA PRO A 330 -3.60 13.16 19.45
C PRO A 330 -3.98 11.92 20.26
N LEU A 331 -3.02 11.04 20.56
CA LEU A 331 -3.29 9.85 21.38
C LEU A 331 -3.55 10.20 22.84
N ALA A 332 -2.87 11.21 23.41
CA ALA A 332 -3.19 11.72 24.73
C ALA A 332 -4.62 12.26 24.81
N ALA A 333 -5.03 13.06 23.81
CA ALA A 333 -6.40 13.57 23.72
C ALA A 333 -7.43 12.44 23.53
N TYR A 334 -7.07 11.35 22.84
CA TYR A 334 -7.94 10.17 22.74
C TYR A 334 -8.06 9.41 24.06
N ARG A 335 -6.96 9.28 24.82
CA ARG A 335 -6.97 8.68 26.17
C ARG A 335 -7.95 9.41 27.10
N GLU A 336 -8.04 10.73 27.01
CA GLU A 336 -8.96 11.55 27.82
C GLU A 336 -10.44 11.31 27.50
N LYS A 337 -10.78 10.69 26.36
CA LYS A 337 -12.18 10.37 26.00
C LYS A 337 -12.78 9.24 26.86
N GLY A 338 -11.95 8.39 27.45
CA GLY A 338 -12.40 7.35 28.37
C GLY A 338 -11.32 6.32 28.68
N GLU A 339 -11.36 5.84 29.93
CA GLU A 339 -10.46 4.79 30.40
C GLU A 339 -10.74 3.49 29.64
N GLY A 340 -9.67 2.81 29.21
CA GLY A 340 -9.76 1.52 28.50
C GLY A 340 -10.21 1.58 27.04
N LEU A 341 -10.49 2.78 26.49
CA LEU A 341 -10.87 2.93 25.07
C LEU A 341 -9.68 2.76 24.11
N LEU A 342 -8.46 3.06 24.55
CA LEU A 342 -7.24 2.71 23.81
C LEU A 342 -6.85 1.27 24.13
N SER A 343 -6.44 0.51 23.10
CA SER A 343 -5.84 -0.81 23.35
C SER A 343 -4.58 -0.68 24.22
N ARG A 344 -4.29 -1.71 25.00
CA ARG A 344 -3.12 -1.74 25.88
C ARG A 344 -1.83 -1.46 25.11
N SER A 345 -1.70 -2.01 23.89
CA SER A 345 -0.52 -1.80 23.05
C SER A 345 -0.31 -0.33 22.64
N ILE A 346 -1.39 0.43 22.42
CA ILE A 346 -1.33 1.87 22.13
C ILE A 346 -1.06 2.67 23.39
N ALA A 347 -1.71 2.32 24.53
CA ALA A 347 -1.52 3.00 25.79
C ALA A 347 -0.07 2.87 26.30
N ASP A 348 0.51 1.66 26.24
CA ASP A 348 1.90 1.40 26.65
C ASP A 348 2.90 2.19 25.76
N ARG A 349 2.62 2.29 24.46
CA ARG A 349 3.44 3.09 23.55
C ARG A 349 3.31 4.59 23.81
N LEU A 350 2.09 5.08 24.06
CA LEU A 350 1.87 6.48 24.41
C LEU A 350 2.69 6.87 25.64
N ALA A 351 2.69 6.04 26.69
CA ALA A 351 3.49 6.28 27.89
C ALA A 351 5.00 6.42 27.57
N GLN A 352 5.51 5.57 26.67
CA GLN A 352 6.89 5.69 26.19
C GLN A 352 7.11 6.97 25.37
N TRP A 353 6.18 7.33 24.48
CA TRP A 353 6.31 8.49 23.61
C TRP A 353 6.18 9.84 24.34
N GLU A 354 5.46 9.87 25.45
CA GLU A 354 5.36 11.05 26.31
C GLU A 354 6.72 11.44 26.90
N THR A 355 7.67 10.51 27.03
CA THR A 355 9.05 10.78 27.48
C THR A 355 9.97 11.35 26.41
N ILE A 356 9.58 11.31 25.13
CA ILE A 356 10.41 11.84 24.03
C ILE A 356 10.53 13.34 24.15
N THR A 357 11.78 13.86 24.17
CA THR A 357 12.07 15.30 24.22
C THR A 357 12.12 15.91 22.82
N ILE A 358 12.03 17.24 22.74
CA ILE A 358 12.15 17.96 21.47
C ILE A 358 13.55 17.79 20.85
N GLU A 359 14.60 17.66 21.70
CA GLU A 359 15.98 17.45 21.23
C GLU A 359 16.13 16.08 20.58
N GLN A 360 15.52 15.04 21.16
CA GLN A 360 15.50 13.70 20.57
C GLN A 360 14.76 13.71 19.23
N TYR A 361 13.62 14.38 19.14
CA TYR A 361 12.88 14.51 17.89
C TYR A 361 13.70 15.26 16.81
N ARG A 362 14.30 16.40 17.16
CA ARG A 362 15.17 17.16 16.23
C ARG A 362 16.33 16.31 15.73
N ARG A 363 16.99 15.58 16.64
CA ARG A 363 18.07 14.67 16.26
C ARG A 363 17.59 13.57 15.33
N ALA A 364 16.43 12.99 15.59
CA ALA A 364 15.84 11.96 14.73
C ALA A 364 15.52 12.48 13.33
N VAL A 365 15.04 13.73 13.20
CA VAL A 365 14.81 14.39 11.90
C VAL A 365 16.14 14.62 11.15
N GLU A 366 17.21 15.03 11.85
CA GLU A 366 18.54 15.19 11.24
C GLU A 366 19.07 13.86 10.69
N ILE A 367 18.96 12.77 11.47
CA ILE A 367 19.35 11.42 11.05
C ILE A 367 18.55 11.00 9.81
N ARG A 368 17.23 11.21 9.80
CA ARG A 368 16.40 10.94 8.63
C ARG A 368 16.86 11.72 7.39
N ASN A 369 17.21 12.99 7.56
CA ASN A 369 17.69 13.83 6.46
C ASN A 369 19.04 13.33 5.92
N GLU A 370 19.94 12.84 6.79
CA GLU A 370 21.19 12.22 6.34
C GLU A 370 20.93 10.93 5.54
N MET A 371 20.04 10.05 6.00
CA MET A 371 19.62 8.87 5.23
C MET A 371 19.16 9.27 3.81
N ARG A 372 18.31 10.31 3.70
CA ARG A 372 17.83 10.83 2.43
C ARG A 372 18.94 11.35 1.53
N ARG A 373 19.92 12.06 2.09
CA ARG A 373 21.10 12.51 1.33
C ARG A 373 21.91 11.33 0.79
N ARG A 374 22.19 10.31 1.63
CA ARG A 374 22.91 9.10 1.22
C ARG A 374 22.19 8.33 0.10
N HIS A 375 20.87 8.30 0.15
CA HIS A 375 20.06 7.71 -0.92
C HIS A 375 20.15 8.54 -2.21
N ALA A 376 19.94 9.85 -2.14
CA ALA A 376 19.86 10.72 -3.30
C ALA A 376 21.15 10.74 -4.15
N VAL A 377 22.33 10.65 -3.53
CA VAL A 377 23.62 10.66 -4.25
C VAL A 377 23.85 9.43 -5.13
N LEU A 378 23.07 8.36 -4.93
CA LEU A 378 23.17 7.13 -5.74
C LEU A 378 22.39 7.21 -7.05
N ARG A 379 21.45 8.16 -7.19
CA ARG A 379 20.55 8.28 -8.35
C ARG A 379 21.25 8.32 -9.71
N PRO A 380 22.42 8.94 -9.91
CA PRO A 380 23.10 8.93 -11.20
C PRO A 380 23.66 7.56 -11.62
N ALA A 381 23.94 6.67 -10.66
CA ALA A 381 24.59 5.39 -10.89
C ALA A 381 23.65 4.18 -10.77
N ILE A 382 22.59 4.30 -9.97
CA ILE A 382 21.68 3.20 -9.62
C ILE A 382 20.25 3.63 -9.92
N GLU A 383 19.52 2.85 -10.71
CA GLU A 383 18.17 3.20 -11.16
C GLU A 383 17.08 2.83 -10.13
N GLY A 384 17.38 1.93 -9.21
CA GLY A 384 16.48 1.51 -8.13
C GLY A 384 17.06 0.43 -7.26
N PHE A 385 16.30 0.06 -6.22
CA PHE A 385 16.74 -0.91 -5.22
C PHE A 385 15.74 -2.06 -5.15
N VAL A 386 16.24 -3.28 -5.33
CA VAL A 386 15.46 -4.51 -5.22
C VAL A 386 15.66 -5.16 -3.85
N GLY A 387 14.59 -5.72 -3.26
CA GLY A 387 14.68 -6.37 -1.96
C GLY A 387 13.40 -7.13 -1.59
N LEU A 388 13.42 -7.75 -0.41
CA LEU A 388 12.25 -8.40 0.17
C LEU A 388 11.26 -7.36 0.72
N PRO A 389 9.94 -7.50 0.45
CA PRO A 389 8.91 -6.62 1.02
C PRO A 389 8.48 -7.02 2.43
N ALA A 390 8.90 -8.18 2.90
CA ALA A 390 8.66 -8.72 4.23
C ALA A 390 9.76 -9.74 4.59
N PRO A 391 10.01 -10.07 5.87
CA PRO A 391 11.00 -11.06 6.25
C PRO A 391 10.76 -12.48 5.73
N GLY A 392 9.56 -12.77 5.27
CA GLY A 392 9.10 -14.05 4.71
C GLY A 392 7.66 -13.96 4.27
N VAL A 393 6.99 -15.09 4.12
CA VAL A 393 5.54 -15.15 3.87
C VAL A 393 4.74 -14.75 5.13
N ALA A 394 3.44 -14.57 4.98
CA ALA A 394 2.56 -14.22 6.09
C ALA A 394 2.72 -15.18 7.28
N PRO A 395 3.08 -14.71 8.48
CA PRO A 395 3.21 -15.58 9.64
C PRO A 395 1.85 -16.11 10.13
N ARG A 396 1.87 -17.26 10.77
CA ARG A 396 0.68 -17.84 11.41
C ARG A 396 0.24 -17.01 12.63
N GLY A 397 -1.06 -16.98 12.87
CA GLY A 397 -1.70 -16.25 13.95
C GLY A 397 -2.14 -14.85 13.53
N LEU A 398 -3.11 -14.29 14.27
CA LEU A 398 -3.75 -13.01 14.00
C LEU A 398 -3.39 -11.93 15.04
N ALA A 399 -2.60 -12.28 16.05
CA ALA A 399 -2.22 -11.34 17.12
C ALA A 399 -1.16 -10.30 16.70
N SER A 400 -0.60 -10.44 15.50
CA SER A 400 0.41 -9.55 14.94
C SER A 400 0.18 -9.32 13.46
N THR A 401 0.58 -8.15 12.96
CA THR A 401 0.58 -7.84 11.52
C THR A 401 1.90 -8.21 10.83
N GLY A 402 2.81 -8.91 11.51
CA GLY A 402 4.18 -9.19 11.04
C GLY A 402 5.13 -8.00 11.23
N ASN A 403 6.40 -8.19 10.87
CA ASN A 403 7.46 -7.20 11.09
C ASN A 403 7.61 -6.24 9.87
N PRO A 404 7.52 -4.91 10.04
CA PRO A 404 7.63 -3.94 8.94
C PRO A 404 9.08 -3.62 8.53
N ILE A 405 10.09 -4.19 9.16
CA ILE A 405 11.49 -3.75 9.09
C ILE A 405 12.04 -3.63 7.66
N MET A 406 11.61 -4.49 6.73
CA MET A 406 12.02 -4.44 5.32
C MET A 406 11.54 -3.18 4.58
N ASN A 407 10.50 -2.52 5.10
CA ASN A 407 9.88 -1.37 4.42
C ASN A 407 10.19 -0.04 5.10
N VAL A 408 10.71 -0.07 6.35
CA VAL A 408 11.03 1.15 7.08
C VAL A 408 12.01 2.05 6.31
N PRO A 409 13.06 1.52 5.65
CA PRO A 409 13.94 2.33 4.82
C PRO A 409 13.17 3.16 3.78
N SER A 410 12.28 2.56 3.01
CA SER A 410 11.53 3.27 1.96
C SER A 410 10.61 4.35 2.51
N SER A 411 10.01 4.13 3.68
CA SER A 411 9.16 5.11 4.36
C SER A 411 9.99 6.28 4.88
N THR A 412 11.13 6.00 5.52
CA THR A 412 12.07 7.01 6.03
C THR A 412 12.66 7.86 4.91
N LEU A 413 13.03 7.23 3.80
CA LEU A 413 13.60 7.89 2.62
C LEU A 413 12.53 8.70 1.84
N GLY A 414 11.25 8.42 2.03
CA GLY A 414 10.18 9.04 1.26
C GLY A 414 10.15 8.59 -0.20
N ALA A 415 10.80 7.48 -0.53
CA ALA A 415 10.95 6.98 -1.90
C ALA A 415 9.71 6.19 -2.36
N PRO A 416 9.35 6.22 -3.65
CA PRO A 416 8.28 5.37 -4.20
C PRO A 416 8.71 3.91 -4.16
N VAL A 417 7.75 3.01 -3.90
CA VAL A 417 7.97 1.56 -3.89
C VAL A 417 6.79 0.84 -4.49
N PHE A 418 7.08 -0.14 -5.34
CA PHE A 418 6.12 -1.14 -5.77
C PHE A 418 6.47 -2.52 -5.19
N THR A 419 5.46 -3.26 -4.78
CA THR A 419 5.55 -4.70 -4.54
C THR A 419 4.95 -5.41 -5.73
N VAL A 420 5.72 -6.33 -6.33
CA VAL A 420 5.26 -7.17 -7.45
C VAL A 420 5.17 -8.62 -6.93
N PRO A 421 4.04 -9.31 -7.10
CA PRO A 421 3.80 -10.65 -6.52
C PRO A 421 4.46 -11.76 -7.36
N LEU A 422 5.79 -11.84 -7.33
CA LEU A 422 6.62 -12.67 -8.23
C LEU A 422 7.06 -14.00 -7.64
N LEU A 423 7.02 -14.16 -6.31
CA LEU A 423 7.56 -15.32 -5.62
C LEU A 423 6.45 -16.01 -4.80
N ALA A 424 6.71 -17.26 -4.45
CA ALA A 424 5.90 -18.03 -3.52
C ALA A 424 6.81 -18.86 -2.61
N GLN A 425 6.32 -19.13 -1.40
CA GLN A 425 6.94 -20.05 -0.46
C GLN A 425 5.85 -20.79 0.30
N GLU A 426 5.90 -22.12 0.38
CA GLU A 426 4.90 -22.95 1.07
C GLU A 426 3.45 -22.70 0.57
N GLY A 427 3.26 -22.41 -0.72
CA GLY A 427 1.96 -22.07 -1.28
C GLY A 427 1.41 -20.72 -0.85
N MET A 428 2.23 -19.88 -0.22
CA MET A 428 1.87 -18.51 0.19
C MET A 428 2.59 -17.47 -0.68
N PRO A 429 1.97 -16.29 -0.89
CA PRO A 429 2.60 -15.22 -1.65
C PRO A 429 3.85 -14.68 -0.95
N LEU A 430 4.86 -14.37 -1.75
CA LEU A 430 6.02 -13.56 -1.38
C LEU A 430 6.30 -12.59 -2.55
N GLY A 431 6.22 -11.29 -2.30
CA GLY A 431 6.53 -10.30 -3.31
C GLY A 431 8.02 -10.05 -3.48
N VAL A 432 8.34 -9.27 -4.51
CA VAL A 432 9.62 -8.56 -4.64
C VAL A 432 9.30 -7.06 -4.63
N GLN A 433 10.02 -6.28 -3.83
CA GLN A 433 9.86 -4.82 -3.87
C GLN A 433 10.92 -4.17 -4.76
N ILE A 434 10.51 -3.15 -5.48
CA ILE A 434 11.38 -2.21 -6.20
C ILE A 434 11.17 -0.81 -5.65
N MET A 435 12.22 -0.23 -5.07
CA MET A 435 12.24 1.13 -4.51
C MET A 435 13.00 2.05 -5.47
N GLY A 436 12.39 3.17 -5.80
CA GLY A 436 13.02 4.23 -6.61
C GLY A 436 13.55 5.39 -5.78
N TYR A 437 13.49 6.57 -6.35
CA TYR A 437 13.90 7.84 -5.74
C TYR A 437 12.70 8.79 -5.62
N PRO A 438 12.66 9.68 -4.61
CA PRO A 438 11.61 10.69 -4.52
C PRO A 438 11.38 11.38 -5.88
N ASP A 439 10.11 11.58 -6.23
CA ASP A 439 9.64 12.12 -7.52
C ASP A 439 9.98 11.27 -8.75
N GLY A 440 10.40 10.02 -8.54
CA GLY A 440 10.72 9.05 -9.59
C GLY A 440 9.66 7.95 -9.74
N ASP A 441 8.40 8.24 -9.43
CA ASP A 441 7.30 7.27 -9.41
C ASP A 441 7.09 6.59 -10.75
N GLU A 442 7.05 7.35 -11.87
CA GLU A 442 6.88 6.82 -13.23
C GLU A 442 8.02 5.88 -13.63
N ALA A 443 9.28 6.29 -13.36
CA ALA A 443 10.44 5.47 -13.67
C ALA A 443 10.45 4.17 -12.84
N THR A 444 10.05 4.24 -11.56
CA THR A 444 9.95 3.07 -10.69
C THR A 444 8.84 2.13 -11.16
N CYS A 445 7.69 2.69 -11.58
CA CYS A 445 6.58 1.93 -12.15
C CYS A 445 6.98 1.22 -13.44
N ALA A 446 7.72 1.88 -14.33
CA ALA A 446 8.22 1.31 -15.58
C ALA A 446 9.15 0.09 -15.35
N ILE A 447 10.00 0.15 -14.28
CA ILE A 447 10.82 -0.98 -13.87
C ILE A 447 9.95 -2.09 -13.27
N ALA A 448 8.99 -1.74 -12.37
CA ALA A 448 8.06 -2.71 -11.79
C ALA A 448 7.25 -3.45 -12.86
N ARG A 449 6.81 -2.72 -13.91
CA ARG A 449 6.13 -3.31 -15.07
C ARG A 449 7.02 -4.28 -15.81
N TRP A 450 8.27 -3.93 -16.08
CA TRP A 450 9.22 -4.84 -16.72
C TRP A 450 9.44 -6.10 -15.90
N MET A 451 9.58 -5.98 -14.57
CA MET A 451 9.69 -7.13 -13.67
C MET A 451 8.45 -8.03 -13.73
N ASP A 452 7.23 -7.45 -13.80
CA ASP A 452 5.99 -8.21 -13.88
C ASP A 452 5.78 -8.90 -15.22
N GLU A 453 6.11 -8.23 -16.33
CA GLU A 453 5.98 -8.80 -17.68
C GLU A 453 6.99 -9.92 -17.96
N THR A 454 8.21 -9.77 -17.48
CA THR A 454 9.27 -10.78 -17.69
C THR A 454 9.15 -11.97 -16.74
N ARG A 455 8.61 -11.76 -15.54
CA ARG A 455 8.44 -12.79 -14.49
C ARG A 455 9.67 -13.69 -14.33
N LEU A 456 10.83 -13.07 -14.38
CA LEU A 456 12.14 -13.73 -14.30
C LEU A 456 12.24 -14.68 -13.12
#